data_dee1e47d33f649754b438e8bcd329a2f
#
_entry.id   dee1e47d33f649754b438e8bcd329a2f
#
_cell.length_a   1.000
_cell.length_b   1.000
_cell.length_c   1.000
_cell.angle_alpha   90.00
_cell.angle_beta   90.00
_cell.angle_gamma   90.00
#
_symmetry.space_group_name_H-M   'P 1'
#
loop_
_entity.id
_entity.type
_entity.pdbx_description
1 polymer ?
#
loop_
_entity_poly.entity_id
_entity_poly.type
_entity_poly.pdbx_seq_one_letter_code
_entity_poly.pdbx_strand_id
1 'polypeptide(L)'
;MQNKKIKVILLVAGEGKRLRPYTLDRPKCMVEIEGKSLIERQLEVLKNEGLNDVVMIGGYNCEMLKKYGYKIIENSRYFETNMLWTLFCAEGELEGDVIVSYGDIVYSKRVIKALLDSNSDIAVTIDKDWESYWRSRNEDPLDDAETLKIRKDGTISEIGQKPKSLDEIEGQYMGLMKFSDRGLKQIKEIFHSSIKDINILGKDAENAYMTDLLQAAIVQNNKVMAVPVFGEWIEVDTVSDLQSTTTKKRIQL
;
A
#
# COMPACT_ATOMS: atom_id res chain seq x y z
N MET A 1 -17.29 23.08 7.22
CA MET A 1 -16.70 21.76 7.54
C MET A 1 -15.26 22.01 7.93
N GLN A 2 -14.84 21.71 9.16
CA GLN A 2 -13.42 21.76 9.52
C GLN A 2 -12.68 20.79 8.59
N ASN A 3 -11.67 21.28 7.87
CA ASN A 3 -10.78 20.42 7.09
C ASN A 3 -10.10 19.48 8.09
N LYS A 4 -10.59 18.24 8.18
CA LYS A 4 -10.01 17.21 9.04
C LYS A 4 -8.59 16.95 8.51
N LYS A 5 -7.59 17.20 9.33
CA LYS A 5 -6.19 17.03 8.94
C LYS A 5 -5.95 15.53 8.77
N ILE A 6 -5.62 15.10 7.56
CA ILE A 6 -5.28 13.71 7.25
C ILE A 6 -3.76 13.59 7.20
N LYS A 7 -3.22 12.65 7.94
CA LYS A 7 -1.80 12.29 7.88
C LYS A 7 -1.58 11.20 6.83
N VAL A 8 -0.47 11.26 6.12
CA VAL A 8 -0.07 10.24 5.14
C VAL A 8 1.17 9.52 5.62
N ILE A 9 1.11 8.20 5.69
CA ILE A 9 2.23 7.33 6.03
C ILE A 9 2.69 6.64 4.73
N LEU A 10 3.94 6.87 4.33
CA LEU A 10 4.55 6.23 3.18
C LEU A 10 5.47 5.10 3.64
N LEU A 11 5.16 3.86 3.26
CA LEU A 11 5.98 2.68 3.55
C LEU A 11 7.08 2.55 2.50
N VAL A 12 8.26 3.08 2.80
CA VAL A 12 9.38 3.22 1.86
C VAL A 12 10.65 2.52 2.34
N ALA A 13 10.52 1.46 3.14
CA ALA A 13 11.65 0.74 3.72
C ALA A 13 12.33 -0.25 2.76
N GLY A 14 11.70 -0.57 1.64
CA GLY A 14 12.11 -1.64 0.74
C GLY A 14 13.43 -1.39 -0.01
N GLU A 15 14.27 -2.44 -0.10
CA GLU A 15 15.52 -2.46 -0.86
C GLU A 15 15.31 -2.58 -2.38
N GLY A 16 14.24 -3.29 -2.81
CA GLY A 16 13.97 -3.50 -4.22
C GLY A 16 14.99 -4.38 -4.94
N LYS A 17 15.35 -5.54 -4.37
CA LYS A 17 16.38 -6.46 -4.93
C LYS A 17 16.12 -6.86 -6.39
N ARG A 18 14.83 -7.01 -6.77
CA ARG A 18 14.41 -7.36 -8.14
C ARG A 18 14.61 -6.22 -9.15
N LEU A 19 14.86 -4.99 -8.66
CA LEU A 19 15.13 -3.79 -9.47
C LEU A 19 16.62 -3.50 -9.65
N ARG A 20 17.52 -4.32 -9.12
CA ARG A 20 18.96 -4.14 -9.35
C ARG A 20 19.29 -4.20 -10.85
N PRO A 21 20.17 -3.32 -11.35
CA PRO A 21 21.12 -2.46 -10.63
C PRO A 21 20.54 -1.11 -10.16
N TYR A 22 19.29 -0.73 -10.49
CA TYR A 22 18.72 0.59 -10.20
C TYR A 22 18.59 0.91 -8.71
N THR A 23 18.66 -0.10 -7.83
CA THR A 23 18.51 0.01 -6.38
C THR A 23 19.77 -0.35 -5.60
N LEU A 24 20.95 -0.38 -6.24
CA LEU A 24 22.20 -0.70 -5.55
C LEU A 24 22.59 0.36 -4.52
N ASP A 25 22.27 1.61 -4.78
CA ASP A 25 22.69 2.78 -4.00
C ASP A 25 21.52 3.59 -3.41
N ARG A 26 20.27 3.18 -3.65
CA ARG A 26 19.07 3.96 -3.27
C ARG A 26 17.89 3.08 -2.91
N PRO A 27 16.94 3.55 -2.05
CA PRO A 27 15.71 2.84 -1.74
C PRO A 27 14.84 2.63 -2.98
N LYS A 28 14.03 1.56 -2.99
CA LYS A 28 13.11 1.20 -4.07
C LYS A 28 12.26 2.38 -4.56
N CYS A 29 11.69 3.15 -3.64
CA CYS A 29 10.82 4.29 -3.96
C CYS A 29 11.54 5.43 -4.72
N MET A 30 12.86 5.46 -4.74
CA MET A 30 13.66 6.45 -5.48
C MET A 30 14.05 6.00 -6.89
N VAL A 31 13.60 4.83 -7.33
CA VAL A 31 13.76 4.41 -8.73
C VAL A 31 12.93 5.32 -9.63
N GLU A 32 13.54 5.72 -10.75
CA GLU A 32 12.93 6.66 -11.68
C GLU A 32 12.18 5.94 -12.81
N ILE A 33 11.03 6.47 -13.15
CA ILE A 33 10.28 6.15 -14.36
C ILE A 33 9.99 7.44 -15.12
N GLU A 34 10.41 7.51 -16.38
CA GLU A 34 10.31 8.73 -17.21
C GLU A 34 10.88 9.97 -16.49
N GLY A 35 12.10 9.85 -15.95
CA GLY A 35 12.86 10.96 -15.36
C GLY A 35 12.37 11.47 -13.99
N LYS A 36 11.43 10.78 -13.32
CA LYS A 36 10.92 11.15 -12.01
C LYS A 36 10.78 9.92 -11.13
N SER A 37 11.24 10.00 -9.88
CA SER A 37 11.17 8.86 -8.97
C SER A 37 9.73 8.54 -8.54
N LEU A 38 9.47 7.28 -8.13
CA LEU A 38 8.15 6.83 -7.67
C LEU A 38 7.66 7.71 -6.51
N ILE A 39 8.55 7.99 -5.54
CA ILE A 39 8.20 8.80 -4.38
C ILE A 39 7.88 10.26 -4.77
N GLU A 40 8.62 10.86 -5.69
CA GLU A 40 8.34 12.23 -6.15
C GLU A 40 6.98 12.34 -6.82
N ARG A 41 6.58 11.33 -7.59
CA ARG A 41 5.24 11.27 -8.20
C ARG A 41 4.15 11.19 -7.16
N GLN A 42 4.32 10.34 -6.14
CA GLN A 42 3.36 10.25 -5.04
C GLN A 42 3.24 11.57 -4.27
N LEU A 43 4.38 12.17 -3.89
CA LEU A 43 4.41 13.44 -3.15
C LEU A 43 3.74 14.58 -3.92
N GLU A 44 3.90 14.62 -5.24
CA GLU A 44 3.23 15.61 -6.08
C GLU A 44 1.72 15.44 -6.07
N VAL A 45 1.23 14.23 -6.25
CA VAL A 45 -0.21 13.93 -6.19
C VAL A 45 -0.79 14.28 -4.82
N LEU A 46 -0.13 13.88 -3.73
CA LEU A 46 -0.53 14.18 -2.36
C LEU A 46 -0.59 15.68 -2.11
N LYS A 47 0.45 16.42 -2.50
CA LYS A 47 0.53 17.87 -2.37
C LYS A 47 -0.58 18.59 -3.13
N ASN A 48 -0.89 18.14 -4.35
CA ASN A 48 -1.95 18.71 -5.18
C ASN A 48 -3.35 18.48 -4.59
N GLU A 49 -3.52 17.48 -3.72
CA GLU A 49 -4.76 17.23 -2.97
C GLU A 49 -4.72 17.83 -1.54
N GLY A 50 -3.71 18.66 -1.23
CA GLY A 50 -3.59 19.32 0.07
C GLY A 50 -3.12 18.41 1.21
N LEU A 51 -2.64 17.20 0.91
CA LEU A 51 -2.14 16.22 1.88
C LEU A 51 -0.65 16.48 2.16
N ASN A 52 -0.37 17.44 3.04
CA ASN A 52 0.98 17.91 3.32
C ASN A 52 1.59 17.33 4.61
N ASP A 53 0.80 16.67 5.45
CA ASP A 53 1.27 16.01 6.68
C ASP A 53 1.72 14.59 6.33
N VAL A 54 2.97 14.46 5.91
CA VAL A 54 3.54 13.20 5.42
C VAL A 54 4.62 12.72 6.37
N VAL A 55 4.59 11.41 6.69
CA VAL A 55 5.64 10.70 7.41
C VAL A 55 6.11 9.53 6.53
N MET A 56 7.41 9.39 6.38
CA MET A 56 8.03 8.29 5.63
C MET A 56 8.59 7.27 6.60
N ILE A 57 8.29 5.98 6.38
CA ILE A 57 8.91 4.92 7.15
C ILE A 57 9.93 4.25 6.24
N GLY A 58 11.21 4.60 6.48
CA GLY A 58 12.35 4.16 5.68
C GLY A 58 13.03 2.92 6.28
N GLY A 59 13.93 2.34 5.51
CA GLY A 59 14.79 1.23 5.91
C GLY A 59 16.08 1.28 5.10
N TYR A 60 16.14 0.55 4.00
CA TYR A 60 17.32 0.55 3.12
C TYR A 60 17.68 1.96 2.64
N ASN A 61 18.89 2.42 2.92
CA ASN A 61 19.42 3.75 2.55
C ASN A 61 18.46 4.91 2.87
N CYS A 62 17.71 4.84 3.98
CA CYS A 62 16.67 5.80 4.33
C CYS A 62 17.20 7.25 4.49
N GLU A 63 18.50 7.45 4.75
CA GLU A 63 19.15 8.76 4.79
C GLU A 63 18.89 9.60 3.53
N MET A 64 18.81 8.96 2.38
CA MET A 64 18.56 9.62 1.10
C MET A 64 17.18 10.27 1.00
N LEU A 65 16.24 9.83 1.82
CA LEU A 65 14.87 10.39 1.88
C LEU A 65 14.83 11.76 2.55
N LYS A 66 15.87 12.14 3.31
CA LYS A 66 15.95 13.46 3.99
C LYS A 66 15.82 14.64 3.01
N LYS A 67 16.25 14.46 1.77
CA LYS A 67 16.15 15.50 0.72
C LYS A 67 14.71 15.98 0.47
N TYR A 68 13.70 15.18 0.81
CA TYR A 68 12.29 15.54 0.61
C TYR A 68 11.71 16.42 1.73
N GLY A 69 12.43 16.56 2.86
CA GLY A 69 12.06 17.48 3.96
C GLY A 69 10.90 17.00 4.84
N TYR A 70 10.50 15.74 4.75
CA TYR A 70 9.47 15.14 5.59
C TYR A 70 10.07 14.39 6.79
N LYS A 71 9.25 14.11 7.80
CA LYS A 71 9.64 13.26 8.93
C LYS A 71 9.93 11.85 8.44
N ILE A 72 11.07 11.31 8.88
CA ILE A 72 11.47 9.93 8.60
C ILE A 72 11.50 9.17 9.91
N ILE A 73 10.90 8.00 9.92
CA ILE A 73 11.01 6.99 10.98
C ILE A 73 11.69 5.78 10.36
N GLU A 74 12.71 5.25 11.01
CA GLU A 74 13.47 4.14 10.49
C GLU A 74 12.94 2.81 11.02
N ASN A 75 12.68 1.86 10.11
CA ASN A 75 12.63 0.45 10.42
C ASN A 75 14.04 -0.14 10.27
N SER A 76 14.80 -0.22 11.34
CA SER A 76 16.17 -0.77 11.33
C SER A 76 16.20 -2.28 11.02
N ARG A 77 15.06 -2.96 11.13
CA ARG A 77 14.89 -4.40 10.85
C ARG A 77 14.22 -4.68 9.49
N TYR A 78 14.25 -3.72 8.55
CA TYR A 78 13.58 -3.82 7.25
C TYR A 78 13.94 -5.08 6.44
N PHE A 79 15.13 -5.64 6.67
CA PHE A 79 15.65 -6.80 5.94
C PHE A 79 15.11 -8.14 6.46
N GLU A 80 14.50 -8.18 7.64
CA GLU A 80 13.97 -9.37 8.31
C GLU A 80 12.48 -9.25 8.70
N THR A 81 11.88 -8.07 8.46
CA THR A 81 10.46 -7.80 8.77
C THR A 81 9.70 -7.37 7.52
N ASN A 82 8.37 -7.42 7.58
CA ASN A 82 7.54 -7.05 6.46
C ASN A 82 6.83 -5.70 6.66
N MET A 83 5.95 -5.34 5.71
CA MET A 83 5.32 -4.02 5.64
C MET A 83 4.40 -3.73 6.82
N LEU A 84 3.76 -4.73 7.43
CA LEU A 84 2.95 -4.51 8.63
C LEU A 84 3.82 -4.05 9.81
N TRP A 85 4.94 -4.73 10.07
CA TRP A 85 5.91 -4.29 11.07
C TRP A 85 6.43 -2.88 10.77
N THR A 86 6.75 -2.63 9.50
CA THR A 86 7.20 -1.30 9.05
C THR A 86 6.17 -0.22 9.42
N LEU A 87 4.87 -0.44 9.18
CA LEU A 87 3.83 0.51 9.57
C LEU A 87 3.87 0.80 11.08
N PHE A 88 3.98 -0.23 11.91
CA PHE A 88 3.95 -0.09 13.37
C PHE A 88 5.24 0.46 13.98
N CYS A 89 6.36 0.56 13.23
CA CYS A 89 7.51 1.38 13.64
C CYS A 89 7.10 2.85 13.85
N ALA A 90 6.05 3.31 13.18
CA ALA A 90 5.51 4.65 13.32
C ALA A 90 4.19 4.69 14.10
N GLU A 91 3.96 3.77 15.05
CA GLU A 91 2.69 3.70 15.78
C GLU A 91 2.28 5.01 16.46
N GLY A 92 3.26 5.78 16.97
CA GLY A 92 3.01 7.10 17.55
C GLY A 92 2.48 8.15 16.56
N GLU A 93 2.57 7.89 15.26
CA GLU A 93 2.04 8.74 14.20
C GLU A 93 0.64 8.29 13.72
N LEU A 94 0.19 7.12 14.14
CA LEU A 94 -1.11 6.55 13.77
C LEU A 94 -2.21 7.11 14.66
N GLU A 95 -2.60 8.36 14.44
CA GLU A 95 -3.65 9.06 15.16
C GLU A 95 -4.50 9.94 14.23
N GLY A 96 -5.77 10.10 14.55
CA GLY A 96 -6.73 10.83 13.69
C GLY A 96 -7.09 10.03 12.44
N ASP A 97 -7.20 10.71 11.30
CA ASP A 97 -7.39 10.04 9.99
C ASP A 97 -6.04 9.87 9.31
N VAL A 98 -5.75 8.66 8.87
CA VAL A 98 -4.47 8.30 8.26
C VAL A 98 -4.68 7.62 6.90
N ILE A 99 -3.89 8.04 5.92
CA ILE A 99 -3.70 7.30 4.67
C ILE A 99 -2.37 6.56 4.76
N VAL A 100 -2.37 5.29 4.40
CA VAL A 100 -1.15 4.47 4.25
C VAL A 100 -0.96 4.17 2.77
N SER A 101 0.24 4.42 2.25
CA SER A 101 0.60 4.14 0.87
C SER A 101 1.91 3.37 0.79
N TYR A 102 1.95 2.36 -0.07
CA TYR A 102 3.18 1.67 -0.40
C TYR A 102 4.10 2.57 -1.23
N GLY A 103 5.41 2.39 -1.07
CA GLY A 103 6.41 3.22 -1.73
C GLY A 103 6.73 2.86 -3.18
N ASP A 104 6.23 1.74 -3.65
CA ASP A 104 6.47 1.17 -4.99
C ASP A 104 5.33 1.38 -5.96
N ILE A 105 4.26 2.02 -5.53
CA ILE A 105 3.12 2.37 -6.37
C ILE A 105 3.17 3.83 -6.82
N VAL A 106 2.58 4.10 -7.97
CA VAL A 106 2.27 5.46 -8.44
C VAL A 106 0.81 5.46 -8.88
N TYR A 107 0.08 6.47 -8.51
CA TYR A 107 -1.35 6.59 -8.78
C TYR A 107 -1.74 8.00 -9.19
N SER A 108 -2.84 8.10 -9.92
CA SER A 108 -3.38 9.39 -10.35
C SER A 108 -4.12 10.12 -9.22
N LYS A 109 -4.41 11.39 -9.47
CA LYS A 109 -5.29 12.22 -8.64
C LYS A 109 -6.67 11.58 -8.43
N ARG A 110 -7.23 10.89 -9.43
CA ARG A 110 -8.56 10.27 -9.32
C ARG A 110 -8.56 9.14 -8.30
N VAL A 111 -7.48 8.35 -8.26
CA VAL A 111 -7.35 7.24 -7.31
C VAL A 111 -7.34 7.74 -5.87
N ILE A 112 -6.50 8.74 -5.55
CA ILE A 112 -6.45 9.27 -4.18
C ILE A 112 -7.76 9.98 -3.80
N LYS A 113 -8.43 10.66 -4.73
CA LYS A 113 -9.75 11.28 -4.49
C LYS A 113 -10.82 10.25 -4.18
N ALA A 114 -10.88 9.14 -4.92
CA ALA A 114 -11.81 8.06 -4.63
C ALA A 114 -11.64 7.54 -3.19
N LEU A 115 -10.40 7.41 -2.72
CA LEU A 115 -10.12 7.00 -1.34
C LEU A 115 -10.54 8.08 -0.33
N LEU A 116 -10.28 9.36 -0.61
CA LEU A 116 -10.66 10.48 0.26
C LEU A 116 -12.18 10.59 0.42
N ASP A 117 -12.93 10.31 -0.62
CA ASP A 117 -14.41 10.38 -0.63
C ASP A 117 -15.07 9.25 0.19
N SER A 118 -14.33 8.19 0.54
CA SER A 118 -14.85 7.14 1.41
C SER A 118 -14.98 7.62 2.86
N ASN A 119 -16.14 7.41 3.48
CA ASN A 119 -16.41 7.74 4.89
C ASN A 119 -16.28 6.52 5.83
N SER A 120 -15.74 5.40 5.34
CA SER A 120 -15.59 4.18 6.13
C SER A 120 -14.41 4.26 7.09
N ASP A 121 -14.51 3.52 8.21
CA ASP A 121 -13.44 3.46 9.21
C ASP A 121 -12.16 2.81 8.65
N ILE A 122 -12.32 1.79 7.80
CA ILE A 122 -11.24 1.16 7.04
C ILE A 122 -11.66 1.14 5.57
N ALA A 123 -10.91 1.81 4.70
CA ALA A 123 -11.16 1.88 3.26
C ALA A 123 -9.89 1.48 2.50
N VAL A 124 -10.04 0.65 1.48
CA VAL A 124 -8.94 0.06 0.72
C VAL A 124 -9.19 0.23 -0.77
N THR A 125 -8.26 0.84 -1.50
CA THR A 125 -8.38 0.93 -2.96
C THR A 125 -8.15 -0.44 -3.60
N ILE A 126 -9.01 -0.76 -4.55
CA ILE A 126 -8.92 -1.98 -5.34
C ILE A 126 -9.03 -1.65 -6.83
N ASP A 127 -8.19 -2.28 -7.64
CA ASP A 127 -8.25 -2.12 -9.10
C ASP A 127 -9.20 -3.15 -9.71
N LYS A 128 -10.24 -2.67 -10.38
CA LYS A 128 -11.21 -3.51 -11.11
C LYS A 128 -10.72 -3.90 -12.50
N ASP A 129 -9.73 -3.18 -13.05
CA ASP A 129 -9.08 -3.47 -14.34
C ASP A 129 -7.78 -4.28 -14.16
N TRP A 130 -7.63 -4.93 -13.01
CA TRP A 130 -6.43 -5.63 -12.59
C TRP A 130 -5.96 -6.72 -13.55
N GLU A 131 -6.87 -7.52 -14.12
CA GLU A 131 -6.53 -8.71 -14.89
C GLU A 131 -5.68 -8.36 -16.11
N SER A 132 -6.07 -7.33 -16.86
CA SER A 132 -5.31 -6.86 -18.02
C SER A 132 -3.90 -6.40 -17.64
N TYR A 133 -3.76 -5.80 -16.46
CA TYR A 133 -2.48 -5.33 -15.94
C TYR A 133 -1.60 -6.51 -15.49
N TRP A 134 -2.15 -7.47 -14.73
CA TRP A 134 -1.41 -8.67 -14.30
C TRP A 134 -0.95 -9.52 -15.47
N ARG A 135 -1.80 -9.72 -16.50
CA ARG A 135 -1.42 -10.40 -17.75
C ARG A 135 -0.32 -9.71 -18.53
N SER A 136 -0.16 -8.40 -18.37
CA SER A 136 0.95 -7.67 -19.01
C SER A 136 2.29 -7.80 -18.25
N ARG A 137 2.25 -8.24 -16.99
CA ARG A 137 3.41 -8.38 -16.09
C ARG A 137 3.85 -9.83 -15.89
N ASN A 138 2.93 -10.76 -15.94
CA ASN A 138 3.13 -12.18 -15.61
C ASN A 138 2.62 -13.07 -16.74
N GLU A 139 3.27 -14.21 -16.97
CA GLU A 139 2.78 -15.23 -17.92
C GLU A 139 1.44 -15.79 -17.45
N ASP A 140 1.33 -16.14 -16.18
CA ASP A 140 0.06 -16.46 -15.52
C ASP A 140 -0.25 -15.40 -14.47
N PRO A 141 -1.37 -14.65 -14.56
CA PRO A 141 -1.76 -13.67 -13.57
C PRO A 141 -1.97 -14.27 -12.17
N LEU A 142 -2.27 -15.57 -12.07
CA LEU A 142 -2.46 -16.25 -10.79
C LEU A 142 -1.13 -16.43 -10.01
N ASP A 143 0.02 -16.28 -10.66
CA ASP A 143 1.31 -16.44 -9.97
C ASP A 143 1.54 -15.37 -8.91
N ASP A 144 1.06 -14.15 -9.16
CA ASP A 144 1.30 -12.98 -8.30
C ASP A 144 0.00 -12.37 -7.73
N ALA A 145 -1.18 -12.74 -8.25
CA ALA A 145 -2.45 -12.24 -7.76
C ALA A 145 -2.84 -12.82 -6.40
N GLU A 146 -3.61 -12.03 -5.64
CA GLU A 146 -4.23 -12.42 -4.37
C GLU A 146 -5.75 -12.49 -4.52
N THR A 147 -6.43 -13.31 -3.70
CA THR A 147 -7.89 -13.33 -3.65
C THR A 147 -8.44 -11.98 -3.16
N LEU A 148 -9.58 -11.59 -3.72
CA LEU A 148 -10.36 -10.46 -3.22
C LEU A 148 -11.82 -10.68 -3.54
N LYS A 149 -12.67 -10.78 -2.52
CA LYS A 149 -14.12 -10.96 -2.67
C LYS A 149 -14.87 -9.84 -1.96
N ILE A 150 -15.94 -9.37 -2.60
CA ILE A 150 -16.71 -8.19 -2.16
C ILE A 150 -18.15 -8.60 -1.88
N ARG A 151 -18.69 -8.17 -0.75
CA ARG A 151 -20.11 -8.34 -0.41
C ARG A 151 -20.98 -7.33 -1.18
N LYS A 152 -22.27 -7.59 -1.24
CA LYS A 152 -23.24 -6.69 -1.89
C LYS A 152 -23.28 -5.27 -1.31
N ASP A 153 -22.86 -5.10 -0.06
CA ASP A 153 -22.77 -3.78 0.59
C ASP A 153 -21.45 -3.06 0.32
N GLY A 154 -20.57 -3.60 -0.54
CA GLY A 154 -19.29 -3.04 -0.91
C GLY A 154 -18.16 -3.35 0.07
N THR A 155 -18.42 -4.08 1.16
CA THR A 155 -17.35 -4.49 2.08
C THR A 155 -16.60 -5.72 1.55
N ILE A 156 -15.30 -5.77 1.81
CA ILE A 156 -14.46 -6.92 1.46
C ILE A 156 -14.81 -8.08 2.40
N SER A 157 -14.96 -9.27 1.86
CA SER A 157 -15.19 -10.51 2.61
C SER A 157 -13.96 -11.38 2.73
N GLU A 158 -13.06 -11.28 1.77
CA GLU A 158 -11.80 -12.04 1.70
C GLU A 158 -10.74 -11.23 0.95
N ILE A 159 -9.50 -11.25 1.43
CA ILE A 159 -8.35 -10.57 0.82
C ILE A 159 -7.05 -11.32 1.14
N GLY A 160 -6.10 -11.31 0.21
CA GLY A 160 -4.71 -11.66 0.48
C GLY A 160 -4.41 -13.15 0.53
N GLN A 161 -5.32 -14.03 0.03
CA GLN A 161 -5.05 -15.45 -0.05
C GLN A 161 -4.55 -15.83 -1.46
N LYS A 162 -3.91 -17.00 -1.59
CA LYS A 162 -3.51 -17.51 -2.91
C LYS A 162 -4.75 -18.00 -3.67
N PRO A 163 -5.10 -17.38 -4.81
CA PRO A 163 -6.24 -17.82 -5.59
C PRO A 163 -5.97 -19.14 -6.32
N LYS A 164 -7.04 -19.90 -6.54
CA LYS A 164 -7.01 -21.12 -7.36
C LYS A 164 -7.55 -20.87 -8.77
N SER A 165 -8.33 -19.81 -8.94
CA SER A 165 -8.91 -19.41 -10.21
C SER A 165 -9.13 -17.89 -10.26
N LEU A 166 -9.31 -17.35 -11.47
CA LEU A 166 -9.60 -15.92 -11.66
C LEU A 166 -10.92 -15.49 -11.01
N ASP A 167 -11.89 -16.40 -10.87
CA ASP A 167 -13.20 -16.14 -10.28
C ASP A 167 -13.13 -15.78 -8.77
N GLU A 168 -11.99 -16.04 -8.13
CA GLU A 168 -11.76 -15.67 -6.73
C GLU A 168 -11.22 -14.24 -6.58
N ILE A 169 -11.11 -13.49 -7.69
CA ILE A 169 -10.46 -12.19 -7.73
C ILE A 169 -11.41 -11.16 -8.33
N GLU A 170 -12.19 -10.48 -7.49
CA GLU A 170 -13.10 -9.42 -7.92
C GLU A 170 -12.42 -8.04 -8.06
N GLY A 171 -11.12 -7.96 -7.80
CA GLY A 171 -10.23 -6.81 -7.92
C GLY A 171 -8.89 -7.10 -7.28
N GLN A 172 -7.89 -6.24 -7.47
CA GLN A 172 -6.60 -6.39 -6.80
C GLN A 172 -6.35 -5.26 -5.83
N TYR A 173 -5.78 -5.62 -4.69
CA TYR A 173 -5.26 -4.69 -3.70
C TYR A 173 -4.11 -3.87 -4.27
N MET A 174 -4.08 -2.56 -3.95
CA MET A 174 -3.12 -1.64 -4.57
C MET A 174 -2.07 -1.11 -3.60
N GLY A 175 -2.11 -1.46 -2.31
CA GLY A 175 -1.21 -0.86 -1.33
C GLY A 175 -1.55 0.58 -0.94
N LEU A 176 -2.78 1.04 -1.18
CA LEU A 176 -3.26 2.38 -0.79
C LEU A 176 -4.55 2.25 0.01
N MET A 177 -4.57 2.75 1.25
CA MET A 177 -5.69 2.60 2.16
C MET A 177 -5.85 3.79 3.09
N LYS A 178 -7.06 3.95 3.65
CA LYS A 178 -7.40 4.99 4.62
C LYS A 178 -8.02 4.38 5.87
N PHE A 179 -7.60 4.90 7.00
CA PHE A 179 -8.13 4.56 8.31
C PHE A 179 -8.66 5.82 8.99
N SER A 180 -9.87 5.77 9.54
CA SER A 180 -10.32 6.76 10.52
C SER A 180 -9.63 6.52 11.87
N ASP A 181 -9.77 7.45 12.81
CA ASP A 181 -9.30 7.25 14.20
C ASP A 181 -9.87 5.94 14.82
N ARG A 182 -11.14 5.62 14.51
CA ARG A 182 -11.75 4.36 14.93
C ARG A 182 -11.14 3.14 14.22
N GLY A 183 -10.91 3.24 12.90
CA GLY A 183 -10.26 2.18 12.13
C GLY A 183 -8.84 1.92 12.64
N LEU A 184 -8.09 2.98 12.98
CA LEU A 184 -6.75 2.85 13.58
C LEU A 184 -6.78 2.11 14.92
N LYS A 185 -7.74 2.40 15.79
CA LYS A 185 -7.90 1.66 17.06
C LYS A 185 -8.12 0.17 16.81
N GLN A 186 -8.98 -0.17 15.87
CA GLN A 186 -9.24 -1.56 15.48
C GLN A 186 -7.99 -2.29 15.00
N ILE A 187 -7.23 -1.70 14.07
CA ILE A 187 -6.01 -2.35 13.55
C ILE A 187 -4.89 -2.41 14.58
N LYS A 188 -4.77 -1.43 15.48
CA LYS A 188 -3.82 -1.47 16.60
C LYS A 188 -4.14 -2.60 17.57
N GLU A 189 -5.40 -2.77 17.94
CA GLU A 189 -5.84 -3.88 18.81
C GLU A 189 -5.50 -5.25 18.19
N ILE A 190 -5.76 -5.41 16.88
CA ILE A 190 -5.41 -6.62 16.14
C ILE A 190 -3.90 -6.85 16.15
N PHE A 191 -3.11 -5.83 15.83
CA PHE A 191 -1.66 -5.93 15.80
C PHE A 191 -1.09 -6.29 17.17
N HIS A 192 -1.50 -5.61 18.24
CA HIS A 192 -1.00 -5.86 19.58
C HIS A 192 -1.40 -7.23 20.15
N SER A 193 -2.61 -7.70 19.84
CA SER A 193 -2.99 -9.07 20.20
C SER A 193 -2.15 -10.09 19.42
N SER A 194 -1.91 -9.86 18.14
CA SER A 194 -1.11 -10.74 17.29
C SER A 194 0.35 -10.83 17.72
N ILE A 195 0.94 -9.72 18.20
CA ILE A 195 2.32 -9.75 18.74
C ILE A 195 2.40 -10.59 20.03
N LYS A 196 1.40 -10.50 20.93
CA LYS A 196 1.37 -11.32 22.14
C LYS A 196 1.32 -12.81 21.86
N ASP A 197 0.55 -13.18 20.84
CA ASP A 197 0.38 -14.57 20.41
C ASP A 197 1.43 -14.99 19.35
N ILE A 198 2.31 -14.07 18.94
CA ILE A 198 3.31 -14.20 17.87
C ILE A 198 2.66 -14.69 16.56
N ASN A 199 1.38 -14.35 16.33
CA ASN A 199 0.61 -14.91 15.24
C ASN A 199 -0.50 -13.99 14.75
N ILE A 200 -0.52 -13.69 13.45
CA ILE A 200 -1.65 -13.10 12.74
C ILE A 200 -2.13 -14.08 11.66
N LEU A 201 -3.30 -14.68 11.86
CA LEU A 201 -3.89 -15.67 10.95
C LEU A 201 -2.95 -16.85 10.62
N GLY A 202 -2.16 -17.33 11.58
CA GLY A 202 -1.20 -18.41 11.38
C GLY A 202 0.17 -17.98 10.87
N LYS A 203 0.40 -16.69 10.68
CA LYS A 203 1.70 -16.13 10.27
C LYS A 203 2.38 -15.41 11.43
N ASP A 204 3.70 -15.39 11.42
CA ASP A 204 4.50 -14.56 12.31
C ASP A 204 4.16 -13.06 12.09
N ALA A 205 3.81 -12.35 13.17
CA ALA A 205 3.40 -10.95 13.12
C ALA A 205 4.48 -10.02 12.54
N GLU A 206 5.78 -10.34 12.71
CA GLU A 206 6.88 -9.56 12.15
C GLU A 206 6.98 -9.69 10.63
N ASN A 207 6.54 -10.82 10.08
CA ASN A 207 6.56 -11.13 8.66
C ASN A 207 5.18 -11.05 7.98
N ALA A 208 4.17 -10.60 8.71
CA ALA A 208 2.82 -10.46 8.17
C ALA A 208 2.73 -9.32 7.13
N TYR A 209 1.90 -9.54 6.11
CA TYR A 209 1.55 -8.54 5.11
C TYR A 209 0.43 -7.62 5.60
N MET A 210 0.23 -6.50 4.94
CA MET A 210 -0.90 -5.62 5.22
C MET A 210 -2.24 -6.31 4.93
N THR A 211 -2.28 -7.17 3.91
CA THR A 211 -3.47 -7.98 3.58
C THR A 211 -3.81 -8.98 4.68
N ASP A 212 -2.82 -9.49 5.43
CA ASP A 212 -3.07 -10.34 6.60
C ASP A 212 -3.77 -9.55 7.73
N LEU A 213 -3.35 -8.32 7.99
CA LEU A 213 -4.02 -7.43 8.95
C LEU A 213 -5.46 -7.12 8.54
N LEU A 214 -5.67 -6.79 7.26
CA LEU A 214 -7.00 -6.51 6.73
C LEU A 214 -7.91 -7.74 6.80
N GLN A 215 -7.39 -8.92 6.47
CA GLN A 215 -8.12 -10.18 6.60
C GLN A 215 -8.44 -10.50 8.07
N ALA A 216 -7.52 -10.25 8.98
CA ALA A 216 -7.78 -10.41 10.42
C ALA A 216 -8.88 -9.44 10.91
N ALA A 217 -8.88 -8.20 10.41
CA ALA A 217 -9.95 -7.25 10.70
C ALA A 217 -11.32 -7.76 10.21
N ILE A 218 -11.37 -8.33 9.02
CA ILE A 218 -12.59 -8.93 8.44
C ILE A 218 -13.08 -10.10 9.30
N VAL A 219 -12.18 -11.01 9.69
CA VAL A 219 -12.51 -12.17 10.54
C VAL A 219 -13.05 -11.73 11.92
N GLN A 220 -12.56 -10.62 12.45
CA GLN A 220 -13.05 -10.01 13.68
C GLN A 220 -14.31 -9.13 13.48
N ASN A 221 -14.99 -9.27 12.34
CA ASN A 221 -16.21 -8.52 11.98
C ASN A 221 -16.03 -6.99 11.84
N ASN A 222 -14.82 -6.50 11.65
CA ASN A 222 -14.62 -5.11 11.26
C ASN A 222 -14.97 -4.94 9.78
N LYS A 223 -15.61 -3.82 9.45
CA LYS A 223 -15.96 -3.52 8.06
C LYS A 223 -14.76 -2.92 7.33
N VAL A 224 -14.25 -3.63 6.34
CA VAL A 224 -13.24 -3.14 5.40
C VAL A 224 -13.93 -2.80 4.08
N MET A 225 -14.00 -1.53 3.74
CA MET A 225 -14.70 -1.04 2.54
C MET A 225 -13.78 -1.09 1.33
N ALA A 226 -14.25 -1.72 0.26
CA ALA A 226 -13.60 -1.64 -1.04
C ALA A 226 -13.87 -0.27 -1.69
N VAL A 227 -12.81 0.39 -2.15
CA VAL A 227 -12.88 1.62 -2.96
C VAL A 227 -12.43 1.26 -4.38
N PRO A 228 -13.38 0.98 -5.29
CA PRO A 228 -13.03 0.53 -6.63
C PRO A 228 -12.45 1.68 -7.47
N VAL A 229 -11.36 1.37 -8.17
CA VAL A 229 -10.77 2.20 -9.22
C VAL A 229 -10.57 1.36 -10.47
N PHE A 230 -10.33 2.01 -11.61
CA PHE A 230 -10.22 1.37 -12.91
C PHE A 230 -8.91 1.81 -13.57
N GLY A 231 -7.82 1.10 -13.25
CA GLY A 231 -6.49 1.49 -13.68
C GLY A 231 -6.01 2.80 -13.04
N GLU A 232 -5.28 3.62 -13.79
CA GLU A 232 -4.69 4.89 -13.35
C GLU A 232 -3.71 4.76 -12.18
N TRP A 233 -3.07 3.61 -12.07
CA TRP A 233 -2.01 3.34 -11.13
C TRP A 233 -1.07 2.28 -11.69
N ILE A 234 0.12 2.23 -11.15
CA ILE A 234 1.12 1.20 -11.43
C ILE A 234 1.82 0.77 -10.15
N GLU A 235 2.38 -0.41 -10.18
CA GLU A 235 3.36 -0.92 -9.23
C GLU A 235 4.66 -1.22 -9.98
N VAL A 236 5.78 -0.96 -9.35
CA VAL A 236 7.11 -1.18 -9.94
C VAL A 236 7.93 -2.08 -9.03
N ASP A 237 8.03 -3.35 -9.38
CA ASP A 237 8.70 -4.38 -8.61
C ASP A 237 9.95 -4.94 -9.28
N THR A 238 9.95 -4.94 -10.60
CA THR A 238 10.99 -5.57 -11.42
C THR A 238 11.53 -4.61 -12.47
N VAL A 239 12.69 -4.95 -13.04
CA VAL A 239 13.24 -4.22 -14.19
C VAL A 239 12.28 -4.24 -15.38
N SER A 240 11.53 -5.33 -15.56
CA SER A 240 10.51 -5.43 -16.60
C SER A 240 9.41 -4.38 -16.41
N ASP A 241 8.96 -4.13 -15.18
CA ASP A 241 7.95 -3.10 -14.90
C ASP A 241 8.43 -1.70 -15.29
N LEU A 242 9.70 -1.37 -15.00
CA LEU A 242 10.30 -0.09 -15.39
C LEU A 242 10.36 0.11 -16.91
N GLN A 243 10.61 -0.95 -17.64
CA GLN A 243 10.78 -0.92 -19.11
C GLN A 243 9.46 -1.02 -19.85
N SER A 244 8.40 -1.51 -19.20
CA SER A 244 7.10 -1.79 -19.80
C SER A 244 6.41 -0.52 -20.31
N THR A 245 6.05 -0.54 -21.61
CA THR A 245 5.21 0.51 -22.21
C THR A 245 3.79 0.48 -21.68
N THR A 246 3.28 -0.68 -21.28
CA THR A 246 1.95 -0.84 -20.67
C THR A 246 1.91 -0.16 -19.31
N THR A 247 2.92 -0.38 -18.45
CA THR A 247 3.08 0.28 -17.17
C THR A 247 3.04 1.80 -17.31
N LYS A 248 3.83 2.35 -18.26
CA LYS A 248 3.88 3.81 -18.51
C LYS A 248 2.54 4.37 -18.99
N LYS A 249 1.87 3.71 -19.94
CA LYS A 249 0.59 4.15 -20.48
C LYS A 249 -0.54 4.15 -19.44
N ARG A 250 -0.48 3.24 -18.46
CA ARG A 250 -1.56 3.05 -17.47
C ARG A 250 -1.81 4.28 -16.59
N ILE A 251 -0.79 5.10 -16.32
CA ILE A 251 -0.93 6.35 -15.56
C ILE A 251 -0.73 7.59 -16.43
N GLN A 252 -0.71 7.44 -17.74
CA GLN A 252 -0.50 8.56 -18.68
C GLN A 252 0.74 9.40 -18.33
N LEU A 253 1.85 8.71 -18.02
CA LEU A 253 3.15 9.31 -17.72
C LEU A 253 3.79 9.91 -18.96
#